data_ff25981bd8b87d1a76781808365790a6
#
_entry.id   ff25981bd8b87d1a76781808365790a6
#
_cell.length_a   1.000
_cell.length_b   1.000
_cell.length_c   1.000
_cell.angle_alpha   90.00
_cell.angle_beta   90.00
_cell.angle_gamma   90.00
#
_symmetry.space_group_name_H-M   'P 1'
#
loop_
_entity.id
_entity.type
_entity.pdbx_description
1 polymer ?
#
loop_
_entity_poly.entity_id
_entity_poly.type
_entity_poly.pdbx_seq_one_letter_code
_entity_poly.pdbx_strand_id
1 'polypeptide(L)'
;MKIVDMSHVMNVHTPGWVGYAGNRMYYAQNLQTQMIVAQRIETALHVGTHFDGAMHATDDPKGDMASLPLDYLVNRGVVVDISGKMSDWAVITPEIIESAGAEIREGDILLLHTGWHRHYEGRPQQDLVKYFCLHPGPNLDTLHWMLKKKIKWWGMDTGSCDHAMNTSIRTMRPDLAAQFTKLHGKTPGEFFGTFEYTHKKSGRRVAADVFPFHSWAFQEGLLHAENLGGDIELMLNKRALIGAFPWRYQGLEACPCRIVAFLDAGDNVEAVGNAAKALMAS
;
A
#
# COMPACT_ATOMS: atom_id res chain seq x y z
N MET A 1 25.78 -1.96 -5.43
CA MET A 1 24.32 -1.82 -5.41
C MET A 1 23.77 -2.87 -4.46
N LYS A 2 22.92 -2.52 -3.50
CA LYS A 2 22.19 -3.41 -2.62
C LYS A 2 20.69 -3.24 -2.86
N ILE A 3 19.94 -4.32 -2.77
CA ILE A 3 18.48 -4.30 -2.97
C ILE A 3 17.81 -4.57 -1.63
N VAL A 4 16.86 -3.72 -1.25
CA VAL A 4 16.02 -3.89 -0.08
C VAL A 4 14.62 -4.24 -0.54
N ASP A 5 14.09 -5.38 -0.10
CA ASP A 5 12.75 -5.83 -0.41
C ASP A 5 11.77 -5.34 0.65
N MET A 6 10.85 -4.49 0.25
CA MET A 6 9.84 -3.89 1.12
C MET A 6 8.47 -4.56 0.97
N SER A 7 8.47 -5.86 0.63
CA SER A 7 7.25 -6.65 0.40
C SER A 7 7.08 -7.72 1.47
N HIS A 8 5.85 -7.98 1.87
CA HIS A 8 5.53 -9.15 2.70
C HIS A 8 5.74 -10.45 1.90
N VAL A 9 6.16 -11.50 2.59
CA VAL A 9 6.14 -12.85 2.04
C VAL A 9 4.69 -13.29 1.86
N MET A 10 4.33 -13.72 0.66
CA MET A 10 3.00 -14.22 0.34
C MET A 10 2.94 -15.74 0.51
N ASN A 11 1.92 -16.24 1.18
CA ASN A 11 1.68 -17.66 1.42
C ASN A 11 0.17 -17.98 1.45
N VAL A 12 -0.22 -19.22 1.72
CA VAL A 12 -1.64 -19.63 1.75
C VAL A 12 -2.46 -18.99 2.88
N HIS A 13 -1.81 -18.41 3.88
CA HIS A 13 -2.46 -17.73 5.01
C HIS A 13 -2.52 -16.21 4.79
N THR A 14 -1.86 -15.69 3.74
CA THR A 14 -1.85 -14.26 3.44
C THR A 14 -3.28 -13.75 3.28
N PRO A 15 -3.71 -12.80 4.12
CA PRO A 15 -5.07 -12.29 4.07
C PRO A 15 -5.28 -11.39 2.86
N GLY A 16 -6.47 -11.46 2.28
CA GLY A 16 -6.97 -10.43 1.39
C GLY A 16 -7.47 -9.21 2.17
N TRP A 17 -7.71 -8.11 1.47
CA TRP A 17 -8.43 -6.99 2.06
C TRP A 17 -9.80 -7.44 2.58
N VAL A 18 -10.36 -6.71 3.55
CA VAL A 18 -11.60 -7.09 4.24
C VAL A 18 -12.73 -7.41 3.25
N GLY A 19 -13.18 -8.66 3.25
CA GLY A 19 -14.22 -9.16 2.33
C GLY A 19 -13.70 -9.86 1.08
N TYR A 20 -12.40 -9.82 0.79
CA TYR A 20 -11.83 -10.58 -0.33
C TYR A 20 -11.43 -12.00 0.08
N ALA A 21 -11.51 -12.93 -0.87
CA ALA A 21 -11.03 -14.30 -0.66
C ALA A 21 -9.51 -14.31 -0.53
N GLY A 22 -9.02 -15.16 0.38
CA GLY A 22 -7.58 -15.40 0.51
C GLY A 22 -7.02 -16.29 -0.60
N ASN A 23 -5.75 -16.65 -0.44
CA ASN A 23 -5.01 -17.47 -1.40
C ASN A 23 -5.35 -18.94 -1.29
N ARG A 24 -5.29 -19.63 -2.44
CA ARG A 24 -5.27 -21.10 -2.54
C ARG A 24 -4.12 -21.53 -3.44
N MET A 25 -3.45 -22.58 -3.07
CA MET A 25 -2.38 -23.18 -3.85
C MET A 25 -2.66 -24.67 -4.07
N TYR A 26 -2.48 -25.12 -5.29
CA TYR A 26 -2.70 -26.48 -5.71
C TYR A 26 -1.46 -27.04 -6.39
N TYR A 27 -1.14 -28.31 -6.13
CA TYR A 27 -0.16 -29.04 -6.91
C TYR A 27 -0.83 -29.58 -8.17
N ALA A 28 -0.42 -29.08 -9.34
CA ALA A 28 -0.85 -29.59 -10.64
C ALA A 28 -0.02 -30.80 -11.07
N GLN A 29 1.27 -30.86 -10.65
CA GLN A 29 2.20 -31.96 -10.86
C GLN A 29 3.07 -32.16 -9.63
N ASN A 30 3.55 -33.39 -9.41
CA ASN A 30 4.43 -33.73 -8.29
C ASN A 30 5.62 -34.59 -8.73
N LEU A 31 6.68 -34.61 -7.90
CA LEU A 31 7.93 -35.30 -8.22
C LEU A 31 7.78 -36.80 -8.38
N GLN A 32 6.87 -37.46 -7.61
CA GLN A 32 6.74 -38.88 -7.60
C GLN A 32 6.19 -39.45 -8.92
N THR A 33 5.31 -38.74 -9.57
CA THR A 33 4.62 -39.22 -10.78
C THR A 33 5.04 -38.51 -12.06
N GLN A 34 5.38 -37.23 -11.99
CA GLN A 34 5.74 -36.42 -13.17
C GLN A 34 7.19 -35.96 -13.18
N MET A 35 7.98 -36.26 -12.14
CA MET A 35 9.39 -35.86 -11.98
C MET A 35 9.63 -34.34 -11.94
N ILE A 36 8.56 -33.54 -11.88
CA ILE A 36 8.58 -32.08 -11.73
C ILE A 36 7.51 -31.64 -10.75
N VAL A 37 7.65 -30.43 -10.18
CA VAL A 37 6.61 -29.78 -9.41
C VAL A 37 6.04 -28.65 -10.24
N ALA A 38 4.73 -28.66 -10.42
CA ALA A 38 3.98 -27.54 -10.97
C ALA A 38 2.85 -27.16 -10.01
N GLN A 39 2.68 -25.86 -9.82
CA GLN A 39 1.68 -25.32 -8.90
C GLN A 39 0.76 -24.34 -9.62
N ARG A 40 -0.46 -24.23 -9.13
CA ARG A 40 -1.46 -23.25 -9.52
C ARG A 40 -1.82 -22.44 -8.30
N ILE A 41 -1.88 -21.11 -8.44
CA ILE A 41 -2.37 -20.19 -7.42
C ILE A 41 -3.70 -19.61 -7.90
N GLU A 42 -4.67 -19.57 -6.98
CA GLU A 42 -5.93 -18.83 -7.11
C GLU A 42 -5.96 -17.80 -5.99
N THR A 43 -6.07 -16.52 -6.34
CA THR A 43 -5.97 -15.41 -5.39
C THR A 43 -6.80 -14.23 -5.85
N ALA A 44 -7.33 -13.42 -4.91
CA ALA A 44 -7.71 -12.05 -5.21
C ALA A 44 -6.45 -11.22 -5.49
N LEU A 45 -6.59 -10.06 -6.15
CA LEU A 45 -5.43 -9.25 -6.52
C LEU A 45 -4.96 -8.33 -5.40
N HIS A 46 -5.87 -7.96 -4.48
CA HIS A 46 -5.58 -7.16 -3.28
C HIS A 46 -5.19 -8.05 -2.09
N VAL A 47 -4.10 -8.80 -2.26
CA VAL A 47 -3.58 -9.77 -1.29
C VAL A 47 -2.08 -9.61 -1.16
N GLY A 48 -1.60 -9.46 0.07
CA GLY A 48 -0.19 -9.19 0.30
C GLY A 48 0.23 -7.82 -0.23
N THR A 49 1.52 -7.61 -0.38
CA THR A 49 2.03 -6.39 -1.02
C THR A 49 1.65 -6.39 -2.49
N HIS A 50 0.92 -5.37 -2.92
CA HIS A 50 0.39 -5.25 -4.28
C HIS A 50 0.42 -3.79 -4.77
N PHE A 51 0.21 -3.61 -6.06
CA PHE A 51 0.09 -2.32 -6.72
C PHE A 51 -1.27 -2.22 -7.39
N ASP A 52 -1.95 -1.11 -7.20
CA ASP A 52 -3.27 -0.84 -7.78
C ASP A 52 -3.13 -0.01 -9.05
N GLY A 53 -3.75 -0.49 -10.12
CA GLY A 53 -3.85 0.22 -11.38
C GLY A 53 -5.06 1.14 -11.46
N ALA A 54 -5.04 2.08 -12.39
CA ALA A 54 -6.13 3.03 -12.56
C ALA A 54 -7.48 2.35 -12.81
N MET A 55 -7.48 1.19 -13.47
CA MET A 55 -8.69 0.42 -13.77
C MET A 55 -9.44 -0.04 -12.51
N HIS A 56 -8.76 -0.12 -11.34
CA HIS A 56 -9.39 -0.53 -10.08
C HIS A 56 -10.49 0.45 -9.62
N ALA A 57 -10.26 1.76 -9.81
CA ALA A 57 -11.19 2.78 -9.29
C ALA A 57 -11.53 3.87 -10.32
N THR A 58 -11.26 3.62 -11.60
CA THR A 58 -11.63 4.55 -12.69
C THR A 58 -12.41 3.84 -13.78
N ASP A 59 -13.04 4.62 -14.65
CA ASP A 59 -13.72 4.14 -15.85
C ASP A 59 -12.79 3.98 -17.07
N ASP A 60 -11.46 3.97 -16.86
CA ASP A 60 -10.49 3.77 -17.93
C ASP A 60 -10.12 2.29 -18.14
N PRO A 61 -10.63 1.63 -19.19
CA PRO A 61 -10.30 0.24 -19.48
C PRO A 61 -8.83 0.03 -19.92
N LYS A 62 -8.08 1.11 -20.16
CA LYS A 62 -6.64 1.07 -20.45
C LYS A 62 -5.76 1.28 -19.23
N GLY A 63 -6.37 1.42 -18.06
CA GLY A 63 -5.66 1.60 -16.79
C GLY A 63 -5.22 0.29 -16.13
N ASP A 64 -5.00 -0.78 -16.90
CA ASP A 64 -4.60 -2.11 -16.42
C ASP A 64 -3.08 -2.20 -16.14
N MET A 65 -2.65 -3.30 -15.52
CA MET A 65 -1.23 -3.53 -15.18
C MET A 65 -0.33 -3.58 -16.41
N ALA A 66 -0.82 -4.05 -17.57
CA ALA A 66 -0.02 -4.15 -18.80
C ALA A 66 0.29 -2.78 -19.40
N SER A 67 -0.55 -1.79 -19.15
CA SER A 67 -0.42 -0.43 -19.68
C SER A 67 0.52 0.47 -18.88
N LEU A 68 0.92 0.06 -17.66
CA LEU A 68 1.83 0.84 -16.83
C LEU A 68 3.27 0.78 -17.37
N PRO A 69 3.88 1.90 -17.77
CA PRO A 69 5.23 1.90 -18.27
C PRO A 69 6.25 1.78 -17.12
N LEU A 70 7.41 1.18 -17.38
CA LEU A 70 8.43 0.97 -16.34
C LEU A 70 8.99 2.29 -15.78
N ASP A 71 9.04 3.35 -16.55
CA ASP A 71 9.46 4.68 -16.09
C ASP A 71 8.42 5.37 -15.18
N TYR A 72 7.16 4.88 -15.18
CA TYR A 72 6.19 5.21 -14.13
C TYR A 72 6.46 4.40 -12.87
N LEU A 73 6.66 3.08 -13.00
CA LEU A 73 6.81 2.14 -11.89
C LEU A 73 8.14 2.27 -11.14
N VAL A 74 9.19 2.78 -11.78
CA VAL A 74 10.54 2.92 -11.21
C VAL A 74 10.99 4.38 -11.25
N ASN A 75 11.34 4.95 -10.10
CA ASN A 75 11.88 6.31 -10.00
C ASN A 75 12.63 6.53 -8.68
N ARG A 76 13.33 7.67 -8.57
CA ARG A 76 13.78 8.15 -7.26
C ARG A 76 12.60 8.33 -6.32
N GLY A 77 12.84 8.07 -5.03
CA GLY A 77 11.82 8.19 -4.02
C GLY A 77 12.40 8.15 -2.62
N VAL A 78 11.52 8.14 -1.64
CA VAL A 78 11.87 8.18 -0.22
C VAL A 78 10.88 7.37 0.60
N VAL A 79 11.38 6.69 1.62
CA VAL A 79 10.55 6.09 2.69
C VAL A 79 10.54 7.06 3.86
N VAL A 80 9.39 7.63 4.16
CA VAL A 80 9.23 8.61 5.25
C VAL A 80 8.72 7.91 6.50
N ASP A 81 9.46 7.97 7.58
CA ASP A 81 9.08 7.38 8.86
C ASP A 81 8.19 8.33 9.67
N ILE A 82 6.92 8.00 9.78
CA ILE A 82 5.94 8.70 10.61
C ILE A 82 5.43 7.84 11.77
N SER A 83 6.01 6.65 11.98
CA SER A 83 5.51 5.64 12.92
C SER A 83 5.41 6.14 14.37
N GLY A 84 6.33 7.03 14.79
CA GLY A 84 6.30 7.63 16.12
C GLY A 84 5.10 8.54 16.41
N LYS A 85 4.29 8.87 15.39
CA LYS A 85 3.09 9.70 15.52
C LYS A 85 1.80 8.95 15.24
N MET A 86 1.90 7.64 14.99
CA MET A 86 0.75 6.81 14.62
C MET A 86 0.13 6.10 15.81
N SER A 87 -1.17 6.05 15.82
CA SER A 87 -2.02 5.30 16.73
C SER A 87 -3.22 4.76 15.96
N ASP A 88 -4.07 3.99 16.65
CA ASP A 88 -5.32 3.53 16.06
C ASP A 88 -6.10 4.73 15.50
N TRP A 89 -6.44 4.65 14.20
CA TRP A 89 -7.16 5.67 13.44
C TRP A 89 -6.50 7.06 13.42
N ALA A 90 -5.19 7.16 13.57
CA ALA A 90 -4.50 8.44 13.42
C ALA A 90 -4.68 9.00 12.00
N VAL A 91 -4.88 10.30 11.90
CA VAL A 91 -5.00 11.00 10.61
C VAL A 91 -3.63 11.48 10.18
N ILE A 92 -3.19 11.04 9.00
CA ILE A 92 -1.93 11.48 8.40
C ILE A 92 -2.19 12.79 7.66
N THR A 93 -1.49 13.85 8.08
CA THR A 93 -1.56 15.18 7.46
C THR A 93 -0.22 15.54 6.80
N PRO A 94 -0.18 16.54 5.91
CA PRO A 94 1.07 17.04 5.33
C PRO A 94 2.11 17.41 6.38
N GLU A 95 1.69 18.04 7.48
CA GLU A 95 2.58 18.49 8.56
C GLU A 95 3.23 17.30 9.27
N ILE A 96 2.50 16.19 9.44
CA ILE A 96 3.05 14.96 10.00
C ILE A 96 4.14 14.41 9.08
N ILE A 97 3.88 14.35 7.78
CA ILE A 97 4.84 13.85 6.79
C ILE A 97 6.08 14.75 6.73
N GLU A 98 5.90 16.06 6.62
CA GLU A 98 7.00 17.02 6.53
C GLU A 98 7.84 17.07 7.83
N SER A 99 7.20 16.89 8.99
CA SER A 99 7.88 16.88 10.30
C SER A 99 8.80 15.67 10.53
N ALA A 100 8.73 14.64 9.68
CA ALA A 100 9.69 13.52 9.70
C ALA A 100 11.10 13.92 9.24
N GLY A 101 11.23 15.09 8.59
CA GLY A 101 12.51 15.63 8.15
C GLY A 101 13.14 14.93 6.95
N ALA A 102 12.45 13.98 6.32
CA ALA A 102 12.93 13.34 5.10
C ALA A 102 12.80 14.30 3.91
N GLU A 103 13.78 14.29 3.02
CA GLU A 103 13.76 15.11 1.81
C GLU A 103 12.80 14.52 0.78
N ILE A 104 11.67 15.18 0.53
CA ILE A 104 10.67 14.79 -0.48
C ILE A 104 10.76 15.78 -1.65
N ARG A 105 11.05 15.28 -2.83
CA ARG A 105 11.22 16.05 -4.06
C ARG A 105 10.00 15.91 -4.98
N GLU A 106 9.81 16.88 -5.86
CA GLU A 106 8.81 16.79 -6.94
C GLU A 106 9.09 15.59 -7.82
N GLY A 107 8.04 14.79 -8.12
CA GLY A 107 8.14 13.60 -8.94
C GLY A 107 8.65 12.35 -8.23
N ASP A 108 8.92 12.40 -6.93
CA ASP A 108 9.35 11.24 -6.16
C ASP A 108 8.27 10.15 -6.08
N ILE A 109 8.73 8.92 -5.86
CA ILE A 109 7.92 7.86 -5.25
C ILE A 109 7.94 8.10 -3.74
N LEU A 110 6.75 8.15 -3.12
CA LEU A 110 6.60 8.42 -1.68
C LEU A 110 6.08 7.18 -0.97
N LEU A 111 6.89 6.58 -0.10
CA LEU A 111 6.45 5.48 0.76
C LEU A 111 6.33 5.98 2.20
N LEU A 112 5.18 5.79 2.83
CA LEU A 112 4.94 6.17 4.21
C LEU A 112 5.05 4.94 5.11
N HIS A 113 6.00 4.96 6.03
CA HIS A 113 6.15 3.95 7.06
C HIS A 113 5.41 4.40 8.31
N THR A 114 4.32 3.71 8.61
CA THR A 114 3.49 3.95 9.82
C THR A 114 3.85 3.03 10.98
N GLY A 115 4.64 1.98 10.72
CA GLY A 115 4.93 0.90 11.64
C GLY A 115 3.82 -0.15 11.73
N TRP A 116 2.78 -0.02 10.91
CA TRP A 116 1.59 -0.88 10.96
C TRP A 116 1.85 -2.29 10.43
N HIS A 117 2.81 -2.46 9.51
CA HIS A 117 3.25 -3.76 8.99
C HIS A 117 3.59 -4.79 10.06
N ARG A 118 3.88 -4.34 11.30
CA ARG A 118 4.16 -5.21 12.45
C ARG A 118 2.94 -6.02 12.90
N HIS A 119 1.73 -5.57 12.55
CA HIS A 119 0.47 -6.26 12.87
C HIS A 119 0.01 -7.22 11.76
N TYR A 120 0.77 -7.32 10.65
CA TYR A 120 0.45 -8.19 9.54
C TYR A 120 0.63 -9.67 9.87
N GLU A 121 0.07 -10.54 9.00
CA GLU A 121 0.20 -12.00 9.09
C GLU A 121 1.66 -12.45 9.16
N GLY A 122 1.93 -13.44 10.02
CA GLY A 122 3.27 -13.98 10.25
C GLY A 122 4.25 -13.08 11.02
N ARG A 123 3.80 -11.92 11.53
CA ARG A 123 4.62 -11.04 12.35
C ARG A 123 4.41 -11.31 13.86
N PRO A 124 5.43 -11.06 14.71
CA PRO A 124 5.30 -11.32 16.17
C PRO A 124 4.16 -10.57 16.85
N GLN A 125 3.74 -9.43 16.31
CA GLN A 125 2.64 -8.59 16.81
C GLN A 125 1.37 -8.73 15.97
N GLN A 126 1.19 -9.86 15.27
CA GLN A 126 0.06 -10.09 14.38
C GLN A 126 -1.28 -9.81 15.08
N ASP A 127 -2.03 -8.90 14.47
CA ASP A 127 -3.42 -8.59 14.79
C ASP A 127 -4.10 -8.09 13.51
N LEU A 128 -4.80 -8.98 12.82
CA LEU A 128 -5.39 -8.65 11.52
C LEU A 128 -6.58 -7.68 11.63
N VAL A 129 -7.29 -7.66 12.77
CA VAL A 129 -8.34 -6.65 13.00
C VAL A 129 -7.70 -5.28 13.13
N LYS A 130 -6.66 -5.16 13.92
CA LYS A 130 -5.89 -3.92 14.04
C LYS A 130 -5.31 -3.51 12.70
N TYR A 131 -4.69 -4.45 11.99
CA TYR A 131 -4.04 -4.20 10.72
C TYR A 131 -4.97 -3.62 9.66
N PHE A 132 -6.15 -4.22 9.46
CA PHE A 132 -7.07 -3.80 8.40
C PHE A 132 -8.11 -2.77 8.85
N CYS A 133 -8.50 -2.75 10.12
CA CYS A 133 -9.64 -1.97 10.55
C CYS A 133 -9.29 -0.76 11.43
N LEU A 134 -8.07 -0.73 12.02
CA LEU A 134 -7.67 0.32 12.93
C LEU A 134 -6.49 1.14 12.39
N HIS A 135 -6.01 0.86 11.17
CA HIS A 135 -4.84 1.55 10.63
C HIS A 135 -5.07 3.05 10.44
N PRO A 136 -4.00 3.84 10.61
CA PRO A 136 -4.02 5.26 10.26
C PRO A 136 -4.19 5.45 8.76
N GLY A 137 -4.51 6.66 8.35
CA GLY A 137 -4.55 6.99 6.94
C GLY A 137 -4.66 8.48 6.68
N PRO A 138 -4.44 8.90 5.44
CA PRO A 138 -4.40 10.31 5.08
C PRO A 138 -5.81 10.92 4.97
N ASN A 139 -5.85 12.25 5.10
CA ASN A 139 -7.01 13.09 4.80
C ASN A 139 -6.91 13.73 3.40
N LEU A 140 -7.93 14.48 3.00
CA LEU A 140 -7.97 15.17 1.70
C LEU A 140 -6.86 16.22 1.54
N ASP A 141 -6.44 16.88 2.61
CA ASP A 141 -5.34 17.86 2.53
C ASP A 141 -4.03 17.17 2.11
N THR A 142 -3.82 15.94 2.56
CA THR A 142 -2.68 15.10 2.14
C THR A 142 -2.78 14.72 0.67
N LEU A 143 -3.97 14.39 0.16
CA LEU A 143 -4.16 14.15 -1.27
C LEU A 143 -3.79 15.40 -2.09
N HIS A 144 -4.32 16.57 -1.73
CA HIS A 144 -4.00 17.83 -2.41
C HIS A 144 -2.50 18.14 -2.35
N TRP A 145 -1.87 17.91 -1.20
CA TRP A 145 -0.44 18.11 -1.02
C TRP A 145 0.38 17.18 -1.92
N MET A 146 0.04 15.87 -2.01
CA MET A 146 0.71 14.93 -2.90
C MET A 146 0.57 15.32 -4.38
N LEU A 147 -0.62 15.76 -4.80
CA LEU A 147 -0.86 16.23 -6.17
C LEU A 147 -0.05 17.50 -6.47
N LYS A 148 0.02 18.45 -5.52
CA LYS A 148 0.84 19.66 -5.65
C LYS A 148 2.33 19.36 -5.72
N LYS A 149 2.81 18.38 -4.95
CA LYS A 149 4.20 17.86 -4.98
C LYS A 149 4.47 17.02 -6.22
N LYS A 150 3.44 16.72 -7.03
CA LYS A 150 3.53 15.83 -8.20
C LYS A 150 4.16 14.49 -7.87
N ILE A 151 3.80 13.91 -6.72
CA ILE A 151 4.22 12.56 -6.33
C ILE A 151 3.86 11.62 -7.50
N LYS A 152 4.81 10.79 -7.92
CA LYS A 152 4.64 9.91 -9.07
C LYS A 152 3.65 8.79 -8.79
N TRP A 153 3.91 8.05 -7.74
CA TRP A 153 3.01 7.12 -7.06
C TRP A 153 3.45 6.98 -5.60
N TRP A 154 2.63 6.41 -4.77
CA TRP A 154 2.92 6.33 -3.35
C TRP A 154 2.52 4.99 -2.75
N GLY A 155 2.81 4.75 -1.47
CA GLY A 155 2.37 3.53 -0.80
C GLY A 155 2.49 3.62 0.70
N MET A 156 1.83 2.67 1.39
CA MET A 156 1.83 2.56 2.85
C MET A 156 2.00 1.12 3.31
N ASP A 157 2.48 0.96 4.53
CA ASP A 157 2.58 -0.32 5.24
C ASP A 157 1.28 -0.70 5.99
N THR A 158 0.14 -0.36 5.41
CA THR A 158 -1.21 -0.60 5.92
C THR A 158 -2.05 -1.41 4.94
N GLY A 159 -3.19 -1.93 5.41
CA GLY A 159 -4.12 -2.71 4.60
C GLY A 159 -4.90 -1.90 3.56
N SER A 160 -4.85 -0.58 3.61
CA SER A 160 -5.35 0.33 2.57
C SER A 160 -4.57 1.63 2.60
N CYS A 161 -4.48 2.29 1.46
CA CYS A 161 -3.97 3.66 1.30
C CYS A 161 -5.01 4.74 1.67
N ASP A 162 -6.28 4.41 1.81
CA ASP A 162 -7.26 5.27 2.48
C ASP A 162 -7.21 5.06 3.99
N HIS A 163 -7.70 5.99 4.77
CA HIS A 163 -7.87 5.82 6.21
C HIS A 163 -8.94 4.73 6.47
N ALA A 164 -8.70 3.80 7.43
CA ALA A 164 -9.58 2.65 7.69
C ALA A 164 -11.07 3.06 7.79
N MET A 165 -11.38 4.11 8.55
CA MET A 165 -12.75 4.62 8.72
C MET A 165 -13.24 5.50 7.57
N ASN A 166 -12.40 5.77 6.56
CA ASN A 166 -12.79 6.41 5.30
C ASN A 166 -12.91 5.40 4.14
N THR A 167 -13.20 4.15 4.49
CA THR A 167 -13.48 3.03 3.58
C THR A 167 -14.82 2.39 3.92
N SER A 168 -15.20 1.33 3.21
CA SER A 168 -16.39 0.52 3.55
C SER A 168 -16.28 -0.21 4.90
N ILE A 169 -15.11 -0.26 5.53
CA ILE A 169 -14.94 -0.82 6.89
C ILE A 169 -15.87 -0.16 7.88
N ARG A 170 -16.14 1.15 7.78
CA ARG A 170 -17.09 1.85 8.67
C ARG A 170 -18.51 1.29 8.64
N THR A 171 -18.93 0.65 7.55
CA THR A 171 -20.23 -0.01 7.40
C THR A 171 -20.15 -1.51 7.68
N MET A 172 -19.04 -2.15 7.36
CA MET A 172 -18.79 -3.58 7.61
C MET A 172 -18.57 -3.87 9.11
N ARG A 173 -18.02 -2.89 9.85
CA ARG A 173 -17.69 -2.98 11.28
C ARG A 173 -18.30 -1.79 12.05
N PRO A 174 -19.63 -1.79 12.21
CA PRO A 174 -20.33 -0.72 12.93
C PRO A 174 -19.90 -0.60 14.41
N ASP A 175 -19.43 -1.69 15.00
CA ASP A 175 -18.83 -1.73 16.32
C ASP A 175 -17.56 -0.86 16.41
N LEU A 176 -16.68 -0.94 15.41
CA LEU A 176 -15.46 -0.12 15.34
C LEU A 176 -15.78 1.33 14.94
N ALA A 177 -16.76 1.55 14.07
CA ALA A 177 -17.24 2.90 13.75
C ALA A 177 -17.80 3.63 14.99
N ALA A 178 -18.48 2.90 15.88
CA ALA A 178 -18.94 3.46 17.17
C ALA A 178 -17.76 3.80 18.12
N GLN A 179 -16.70 2.97 18.14
CA GLN A 179 -15.48 3.26 18.89
C GLN A 179 -14.76 4.49 18.34
N PHE A 180 -14.65 4.60 17.01
CA PHE A 180 -14.11 5.79 16.36
C PHE A 180 -14.90 7.04 16.75
N THR A 181 -16.23 6.96 16.71
CA THR A 181 -17.12 8.06 17.12
C THR A 181 -16.87 8.48 18.58
N LYS A 182 -16.69 7.50 19.48
CA LYS A 182 -16.36 7.79 20.88
C LYS A 182 -14.99 8.49 21.03
N LEU A 183 -14.01 8.11 20.23
CA LEU A 183 -12.66 8.68 20.25
C LEU A 183 -12.62 10.11 19.70
N HIS A 184 -13.30 10.34 18.57
CA HIS A 184 -13.20 11.60 17.82
C HIS A 184 -14.39 12.57 18.02
N GLY A 185 -15.45 12.14 18.72
CA GLY A 185 -16.66 12.95 18.95
C GLY A 185 -17.54 13.15 17.72
N LYS A 186 -17.23 12.50 16.59
CA LYS A 186 -17.95 12.54 15.31
C LYS A 186 -18.00 11.16 14.70
N THR A 187 -19.09 10.83 14.01
CA THR A 187 -19.14 9.63 13.18
C THR A 187 -18.10 9.70 12.07
N PRO A 188 -17.62 8.56 11.51
CA PRO A 188 -16.68 8.59 10.40
C PRO A 188 -17.18 9.45 9.22
N GLY A 189 -18.46 9.39 8.88
CA GLY A 189 -19.04 10.22 7.81
C GLY A 189 -18.99 11.71 8.11
N GLU A 190 -19.29 12.14 9.35
CA GLU A 190 -19.16 13.55 9.76
C GLU A 190 -17.72 14.00 9.87
N PHE A 191 -16.81 13.08 10.20
CA PHE A 191 -15.41 13.39 10.38
C PHE A 191 -14.69 13.62 9.05
N PHE A 192 -14.88 12.72 8.07
CA PHE A 192 -14.25 12.81 6.75
C PHE A 192 -15.07 13.63 5.75
N GLY A 193 -16.38 13.73 5.95
CA GLY A 193 -17.27 14.44 5.05
C GLY A 193 -17.45 13.75 3.69
N THR A 194 -17.97 14.52 2.74
CA THR A 194 -18.07 14.15 1.33
C THR A 194 -17.05 14.92 0.52
N PHE A 195 -16.60 14.35 -0.59
CA PHE A 195 -15.75 15.01 -1.56
C PHE A 195 -16.32 14.85 -2.97
N GLU A 196 -15.98 15.76 -3.85
CA GLU A 196 -16.40 15.72 -5.24
C GLU A 196 -15.16 15.61 -6.15
N TYR A 197 -15.26 14.78 -7.16
CA TYR A 197 -14.25 14.67 -8.20
C TYR A 197 -14.90 14.48 -9.57
N THR A 198 -14.11 14.61 -10.62
CA THR A 198 -14.59 14.45 -11.99
C THR A 198 -13.89 13.26 -12.65
N HIS A 199 -14.66 12.35 -13.19
CA HIS A 199 -14.12 11.30 -14.04
C HIS A 199 -13.48 11.92 -15.29
N LYS A 200 -12.18 11.79 -15.42
CA LYS A 200 -11.42 12.46 -16.51
C LYS A 200 -11.87 12.02 -17.90
N LYS A 201 -12.27 10.76 -18.04
CA LYS A 201 -12.69 10.20 -19.34
C LYS A 201 -14.10 10.61 -19.74
N SER A 202 -15.06 10.48 -18.83
CA SER A 202 -16.48 10.76 -19.11
C SER A 202 -16.89 12.19 -18.80
N GLY A 203 -16.08 12.98 -18.06
CA GLY A 203 -16.44 14.31 -17.56
C GLY A 203 -17.54 14.29 -16.48
N ARG A 204 -17.95 13.11 -15.99
CA ARG A 204 -19.00 12.99 -14.98
C ARG A 204 -18.50 13.46 -13.62
N ARG A 205 -19.23 14.37 -12.98
CA ARG A 205 -19.01 14.73 -11.58
C ARG A 205 -19.58 13.64 -10.66
N VAL A 206 -18.84 13.28 -9.66
CA VAL A 206 -19.18 12.27 -8.66
C VAL A 206 -18.99 12.86 -7.27
N ALA A 207 -20.01 12.73 -6.43
CA ALA A 207 -19.89 12.95 -4.99
C ALA A 207 -19.69 11.60 -4.32
N ALA A 208 -18.67 11.48 -3.49
CA ALA A 208 -18.34 10.27 -2.73
C ALA A 208 -18.02 10.64 -1.28
N ASP A 209 -18.11 9.64 -0.43
CA ASP A 209 -17.91 9.80 1.02
C ASP A 209 -16.90 8.80 1.59
N VAL A 210 -16.33 7.95 0.73
CA VAL A 210 -15.28 6.96 1.03
C VAL A 210 -14.29 6.84 -0.12
N PHE A 211 -13.09 6.32 0.18
CA PHE A 211 -12.05 5.98 -0.79
C PHE A 211 -11.52 7.15 -1.65
N PRO A 212 -11.18 8.33 -1.08
CA PRO A 212 -10.66 9.43 -1.89
C PRO A 212 -9.33 9.10 -2.59
N PHE A 213 -8.47 8.29 -1.96
CA PHE A 213 -7.17 7.90 -2.53
C PHE A 213 -7.27 6.78 -3.58
N HIS A 214 -8.39 6.07 -3.65
CA HIS A 214 -8.71 5.20 -4.78
C HIS A 214 -9.45 5.97 -5.87
N SER A 215 -10.58 6.56 -5.54
CA SER A 215 -11.47 7.15 -6.54
C SER A 215 -10.91 8.45 -7.15
N TRP A 216 -10.60 9.46 -6.33
CA TRP A 216 -10.12 10.74 -6.84
C TRP A 216 -8.64 10.69 -7.25
N ALA A 217 -7.75 10.16 -6.40
CA ALA A 217 -6.33 10.13 -6.70
C ALA A 217 -6.03 9.39 -8.01
N PHE A 218 -6.72 8.28 -8.30
CA PHE A 218 -6.53 7.52 -9.54
C PHE A 218 -6.99 8.29 -10.77
N GLN A 219 -8.04 9.13 -10.68
CA GLN A 219 -8.40 10.04 -11.76
C GLN A 219 -7.29 11.05 -12.05
N GLU A 220 -6.52 11.44 -11.03
CA GLU A 220 -5.37 12.33 -11.18
C GLU A 220 -4.08 11.62 -11.60
N GLY A 221 -4.10 10.28 -11.72
CA GLY A 221 -2.94 9.45 -12.08
C GLY A 221 -2.01 9.19 -10.91
N LEU A 222 -2.42 9.49 -9.67
CA LEU A 222 -1.69 9.17 -8.45
C LEU A 222 -2.10 7.78 -7.97
N LEU A 223 -1.42 6.74 -8.48
CA LEU A 223 -1.65 5.34 -8.10
C LEU A 223 -0.87 4.99 -6.83
N HIS A 224 -1.15 3.81 -6.27
CA HIS A 224 -0.50 3.41 -5.02
C HIS A 224 -0.18 1.92 -4.91
N ALA A 225 0.70 1.64 -3.93
CA ALA A 225 0.99 0.29 -3.44
C ALA A 225 0.52 0.15 -2.00
N GLU A 226 -0.06 -1.00 -1.66
CA GLU A 226 -0.56 -1.31 -0.33
C GLU A 226 0.18 -2.48 0.30
N ASN A 227 0.04 -2.62 1.62
CA ASN A 227 0.66 -3.70 2.39
C ASN A 227 2.19 -3.75 2.21
N LEU A 228 2.86 -2.61 2.31
CA LEU A 228 4.31 -2.59 2.38
C LEU A 228 4.80 -3.27 3.66
N GLY A 229 5.98 -3.88 3.61
CA GLY A 229 6.53 -4.64 4.73
C GLY A 229 7.96 -5.09 4.47
N GLY A 230 8.25 -6.38 4.61
CA GLY A 230 9.59 -6.91 4.40
C GLY A 230 10.62 -6.18 5.27
N ASP A 231 11.66 -5.68 4.62
CA ASP A 231 12.76 -4.94 5.22
C ASP A 231 12.59 -3.41 5.16
N ILE A 232 11.36 -2.90 5.10
CA ILE A 232 11.06 -1.46 4.96
C ILE A 232 11.76 -0.60 6.02
N GLU A 233 11.96 -1.12 7.23
CA GLU A 233 12.64 -0.41 8.33
C GLU A 233 14.11 -0.07 8.01
N LEU A 234 14.74 -0.75 7.05
CA LEU A 234 16.09 -0.42 6.60
C LEU A 234 16.14 0.86 5.75
N MET A 235 14.98 1.32 5.30
CA MET A 235 14.84 2.46 4.39
C MET A 235 14.33 3.73 5.04
N LEU A 236 14.10 3.74 6.37
CA LEU A 236 13.51 4.89 7.08
C LEU A 236 14.28 6.19 6.82
N ASN A 237 13.58 7.19 6.32
CA ASN A 237 14.07 8.51 5.95
C ASN A 237 15.24 8.51 4.94
N LYS A 238 15.33 7.43 4.13
CA LYS A 238 16.36 7.30 3.09
C LYS A 238 15.76 7.45 1.70
N ARG A 239 16.50 8.14 0.86
CA ARG A 239 16.22 8.23 -0.58
C ARG A 239 16.92 7.12 -1.34
N ALA A 240 16.22 6.55 -2.34
CA ALA A 240 16.76 5.51 -3.21
C ALA A 240 16.09 5.54 -4.59
N LEU A 241 16.57 4.72 -5.51
CA LEU A 241 15.76 4.30 -6.64
C LEU A 241 14.77 3.25 -6.11
N ILE A 242 13.47 3.50 -6.27
CA ILE A 242 12.39 2.62 -5.80
C ILE A 242 11.65 2.09 -7.02
N GLY A 243 11.22 0.84 -6.96
CA GLY A 243 10.45 0.23 -8.04
C GLY A 243 9.38 -0.72 -7.56
N ALA A 244 8.24 -0.73 -8.28
CA ALA A 244 7.19 -1.71 -8.21
C ALA A 244 7.26 -2.63 -9.43
N PHE A 245 7.09 -3.95 -9.25
CA PHE A 245 7.23 -4.93 -10.33
C PHE A 245 6.01 -5.85 -10.42
N PRO A 246 4.83 -5.31 -10.76
CA PRO A 246 3.63 -6.11 -11.03
C PRO A 246 3.79 -6.92 -12.33
N TRP A 247 3.01 -7.98 -12.47
CA TRP A 247 2.92 -8.71 -13.74
C TRP A 247 2.39 -7.80 -14.85
N ARG A 248 3.04 -7.82 -16.00
CA ARG A 248 2.54 -7.15 -17.20
C ARG A 248 1.37 -7.95 -17.82
N TYR A 249 0.27 -8.01 -17.08
CA TYR A 249 -0.91 -8.82 -17.47
C TYR A 249 -2.04 -7.91 -17.92
N GLN A 250 -2.54 -8.13 -19.13
CA GLN A 250 -3.64 -7.34 -19.70
C GLN A 250 -4.95 -7.64 -18.99
N GLY A 251 -5.67 -6.59 -18.62
CA GLY A 251 -6.97 -6.68 -17.96
C GLY A 251 -6.92 -6.89 -16.44
N LEU A 252 -5.73 -6.91 -15.80
CA LEU A 252 -5.64 -6.88 -14.34
C LEU A 252 -5.76 -5.44 -13.83
N GLU A 253 -6.65 -5.24 -12.88
CA GLU A 253 -6.87 -3.95 -12.19
C GLU A 253 -5.87 -3.68 -11.07
N ALA A 254 -5.28 -4.72 -10.48
CA ALA A 254 -4.24 -4.70 -9.45
C ALA A 254 -3.33 -5.92 -9.63
N CYS A 255 -2.20 -5.95 -8.92
CA CYS A 255 -1.32 -7.12 -8.97
C CYS A 255 -0.45 -7.22 -7.71
N PRO A 256 -0.43 -8.38 -7.00
CA PRO A 256 0.62 -8.67 -6.04
C PRO A 256 2.00 -8.53 -6.70
N CYS A 257 2.91 -7.83 -6.04
CA CYS A 257 4.21 -7.55 -6.63
C CYS A 257 5.29 -7.31 -5.58
N ARG A 258 6.55 -7.27 -6.04
CA ARG A 258 7.65 -6.80 -5.23
C ARG A 258 7.78 -5.28 -5.32
N ILE A 259 7.93 -4.64 -4.15
CA ILE A 259 8.33 -3.24 -4.02
C ILE A 259 9.73 -3.24 -3.46
N VAL A 260 10.68 -2.70 -4.21
CA VAL A 260 12.09 -2.77 -3.86
C VAL A 260 12.77 -1.40 -3.92
N ALA A 261 13.79 -1.21 -3.08
CA ALA A 261 14.68 -0.06 -3.15
C ALA A 261 16.09 -0.52 -3.56
N PHE A 262 16.72 0.24 -4.45
CA PHE A 262 18.10 0.04 -4.91
C PHE A 262 18.99 1.09 -4.27
N LEU A 263 19.90 0.64 -3.41
CA LEU A 263 20.89 1.50 -2.74
C LEU A 263 22.20 1.51 -3.51
N ASP A 264 22.76 2.69 -3.72
CA ASP A 264 24.07 2.85 -4.32
C ASP A 264 25.20 2.43 -3.35
N ALA A 265 26.41 2.15 -3.87
CA ALA A 265 27.52 1.65 -3.07
C ALA A 265 28.06 2.64 -2.01
N GLY A 266 27.61 3.90 -2.04
CA GLY A 266 27.95 4.93 -1.04
C GLY A 266 26.92 5.08 0.10
N ASP A 267 25.76 4.40 0.01
CA ASP A 267 24.77 4.39 1.08
C ASP A 267 25.24 3.42 2.18
N ASN A 268 25.35 3.90 3.41
CA ASN A 268 25.89 3.13 4.54
C ASN A 268 25.07 1.86 4.82
N VAL A 269 25.58 0.70 4.42
CA VAL A 269 24.82 -0.56 4.25
C VAL A 269 25.13 -1.59 5.34
N GLU A 270 25.98 -1.30 6.33
CA GLU A 270 26.41 -2.30 7.33
C GLU A 270 25.27 -2.87 8.20
N ALA A 271 24.20 -2.10 8.41
CA ALA A 271 23.05 -2.56 9.20
C ALA A 271 22.21 -3.66 8.51
N VAL A 272 22.27 -3.78 7.20
CA VAL A 272 21.40 -4.65 6.39
C VAL A 272 21.87 -6.11 6.32
N GLY A 273 23.17 -6.36 6.52
CA GLY A 273 23.76 -7.70 6.43
C GLY A 273 23.36 -8.65 7.57
N ASN A 274 22.99 -8.11 8.72
CA ASN A 274 22.72 -8.91 9.92
C ASN A 274 21.27 -9.36 10.02
N ALA A 275 20.30 -8.58 9.52
CA ALA A 275 18.88 -8.96 9.54
C ALA A 275 18.58 -10.09 8.55
N ALA A 276 19.15 -10.06 7.35
CA ALA A 276 18.98 -11.13 6.34
C ALA A 276 19.61 -12.46 6.78
N LYS A 277 20.71 -12.42 7.53
CA LYS A 277 21.35 -13.63 8.08
C LYS A 277 20.56 -14.27 9.22
N ALA A 278 19.86 -13.48 10.03
CA ALA A 278 19.01 -13.98 11.10
C ALA A 278 17.75 -14.69 10.58
N LEU A 279 17.19 -14.23 9.44
CA LEU A 279 16.01 -14.86 8.81
C LEU A 279 16.34 -16.17 8.07
N MET A 280 17.59 -16.38 7.65
CA MET A 280 18.01 -17.64 7.01
C MET A 280 18.51 -18.70 8.03
N ALA A 281 18.65 -18.31 9.30
CA ALA A 281 19.09 -19.18 10.38
C ALA A 281 17.96 -19.69 11.28
N SER A 282 16.71 -19.26 11.03
CA SER A 282 15.48 -19.71 11.68
C SER A 282 14.65 -20.58 10.70
#